data_3cd0839cc270ef81e284fe5aa5020a1f
#
_entry.id   3cd0839cc270ef81e284fe5aa5020a1f
#
_cell.length_a   1.000
_cell.length_b   1.000
_cell.length_c   1.000
_cell.angle_alpha   90.00
_cell.angle_beta   90.00
_cell.angle_gamma   90.00
#
_symmetry.space_group_name_H-M   'P 1'
#
loop_
_entity.id
_entity.type
_entity.pdbx_description
1 polymer ?
#
loop_
_entity_poly.entity_id
_entity_poly.type
_entity_poly.pdbx_seq_one_letter_code
_entity_poly.pdbx_strand_id
1 'polypeptide(L)'
;HQPVEHLAALRSIPGLVVIRPADANEVAEAYRAALALKDHPAALVLTRQNLPTLDRSRYASAAGTARGAYVLSEAAGGAPQVILIGTGSEVGVCLEAQNRLAAEGVRARVVSMPSWELFEAQEQAYRDGVLPPEIRPRVAVEAGVEQGWSKYIGCRGRFVGLGGFGASAPFGQLMKHFGLTADRVVAEALDALAAARDS
;
A
#
# COMPACT_ATOMS: atom_id res chain seq x y z
N HIS A 1 13.09 16.26 -12.34
CA HIS A 1 11.94 15.99 -13.22
C HIS A 1 11.21 14.68 -12.84
N GLN A 2 11.92 13.70 -12.28
CA GLN A 2 11.32 12.45 -11.76
C GLN A 2 11.73 12.24 -10.30
N PRO A 3 11.29 13.12 -9.38
CA PRO A 3 11.56 12.93 -7.96
C PRO A 3 10.80 11.73 -7.40
N VAL A 4 11.36 11.09 -6.39
CA VAL A 4 10.77 9.91 -5.71
C VAL A 4 10.53 10.15 -4.23
N GLU A 5 11.09 11.24 -3.69
CA GLU A 5 11.04 11.63 -2.28
C GLU A 5 9.84 12.50 -1.91
N HIS A 6 9.11 13.02 -2.88
CA HIS A 6 8.03 13.99 -2.63
C HIS A 6 6.93 13.45 -1.71
N LEU A 7 6.55 12.16 -1.84
CA LEU A 7 5.55 11.56 -0.94
C LEU A 7 6.03 11.55 0.51
N ALA A 8 7.27 11.13 0.74
CA ALA A 8 7.87 11.14 2.09
C ALA A 8 7.98 12.58 2.64
N ALA A 9 8.41 13.52 1.80
CA ALA A 9 8.52 14.94 2.17
C ALA A 9 7.14 15.53 2.54
N LEU A 10 6.09 15.25 1.75
CA LEU A 10 4.73 15.72 2.05
C LEU A 10 4.21 15.13 3.36
N ARG A 11 4.42 13.85 3.61
CA ARG A 11 4.01 13.16 4.85
C ARG A 11 4.77 13.65 6.09
N SER A 12 5.90 14.33 5.92
CA SER A 12 6.63 14.93 7.03
C SER A 12 6.14 16.34 7.42
N ILE A 13 5.23 16.94 6.63
CA ILE A 13 4.66 18.28 6.90
C ILE A 13 3.57 18.16 7.98
N PRO A 14 3.74 18.77 9.16
CA PRO A 14 2.75 18.70 10.22
C PRO A 14 1.37 19.22 9.76
N GLY A 15 0.33 18.44 10.02
CA GLY A 15 -1.05 18.80 9.71
C GLY A 15 -1.47 18.62 8.23
N LEU A 16 -0.57 18.28 7.33
CA LEU A 16 -0.94 17.93 5.96
C LEU A 16 -1.40 16.46 5.88
N VAL A 17 -2.60 16.25 5.34
CA VAL A 17 -3.11 14.89 5.06
C VAL A 17 -2.79 14.53 3.62
N VAL A 18 -2.01 13.48 3.41
CA VAL A 18 -1.65 12.99 2.07
C VAL A 18 -2.51 11.79 1.73
N ILE A 19 -3.23 11.84 0.61
CA ILE A 19 -4.10 10.76 0.16
C ILE A 19 -3.69 10.32 -1.24
N ARG A 20 -3.29 9.05 -1.38
CA ARG A 20 -2.83 8.44 -2.64
C ARG A 20 -3.75 7.27 -3.02
N PRO A 21 -4.89 7.53 -3.70
CA PRO A 21 -5.88 6.52 -4.02
C PRO A 21 -5.41 5.56 -5.12
N ALA A 22 -5.89 4.31 -5.08
CA ALA A 22 -5.48 3.22 -5.94
C ALA A 22 -6.28 3.12 -7.25
N ASP A 23 -7.54 3.52 -7.25
CA ASP A 23 -8.45 3.42 -8.39
C ASP A 23 -9.52 4.51 -8.37
N ALA A 24 -10.41 4.52 -9.37
CA ALA A 24 -11.48 5.52 -9.46
C ALA A 24 -12.44 5.51 -8.26
N ASN A 25 -12.71 4.34 -7.66
CA ASN A 25 -13.55 4.24 -6.47
C ASN A 25 -12.88 4.90 -5.27
N GLU A 26 -11.59 4.62 -5.04
CA GLU A 26 -10.83 5.28 -3.98
C GLU A 26 -10.63 6.79 -4.25
N VAL A 27 -10.52 7.22 -5.51
CA VAL A 27 -10.46 8.66 -5.84
C VAL A 27 -11.73 9.37 -5.37
N ALA A 28 -12.91 8.81 -5.64
CA ALA A 28 -14.17 9.39 -5.19
C ALA A 28 -14.22 9.50 -3.65
N GLU A 29 -13.80 8.47 -2.94
CA GLU A 29 -13.76 8.48 -1.47
C GLU A 29 -12.65 9.40 -0.93
N ALA A 30 -11.52 9.52 -1.62
CA ALA A 30 -10.44 10.45 -1.26
C ALA A 30 -10.90 11.91 -1.33
N TYR A 31 -11.66 12.28 -2.37
CA TYR A 31 -12.29 13.61 -2.45
C TYR A 31 -13.30 13.83 -1.32
N ARG A 32 -14.14 12.85 -1.00
CA ARG A 32 -15.08 12.95 0.13
C ARG A 32 -14.34 13.15 1.46
N ALA A 33 -13.29 12.35 1.69
CA ALA A 33 -12.48 12.47 2.90
C ALA A 33 -11.79 13.84 2.98
N ALA A 34 -11.16 14.30 1.91
CA ALA A 34 -10.48 15.58 1.85
C ALA A 34 -11.44 16.76 2.10
N LEU A 35 -12.65 16.74 1.51
CA LEU A 35 -13.66 17.79 1.71
C LEU A 35 -14.29 17.77 3.11
N ALA A 36 -14.23 16.64 3.81
CA ALA A 36 -14.69 16.54 5.20
C ALA A 36 -13.69 17.10 6.21
N LEU A 37 -12.42 17.26 5.85
CA LEU A 37 -11.41 17.88 6.71
C LEU A 37 -11.69 19.40 6.80
N LYS A 38 -11.81 19.89 8.03
CA LYS A 38 -12.08 21.32 8.28
C LYS A 38 -10.84 22.09 8.70
N ASP A 39 -9.95 21.41 9.41
CA ASP A 39 -8.82 22.04 10.09
C ASP A 39 -7.45 21.62 9.52
N HIS A 40 -7.45 20.77 8.49
CA HIS A 40 -6.24 20.25 7.87
C HIS A 40 -6.29 20.36 6.34
N PRO A 41 -5.24 20.85 5.69
CA PRO A 41 -5.12 20.76 4.24
C PRO A 41 -4.92 19.29 3.81
N ALA A 42 -5.38 18.98 2.61
CA ALA A 42 -5.19 17.65 2.01
C ALA A 42 -4.48 17.75 0.66
N ALA A 43 -3.55 16.85 0.42
CA ALA A 43 -2.89 16.65 -0.87
C ALA A 43 -3.35 15.31 -1.49
N LEU A 44 -4.05 15.37 -2.62
CA LEU A 44 -4.41 14.19 -3.39
C LEU A 44 -3.33 13.91 -4.42
N VAL A 45 -2.70 12.72 -4.33
CA VAL A 45 -1.62 12.31 -5.22
C VAL A 45 -2.14 11.26 -6.20
N LEU A 46 -2.40 11.69 -7.42
CA LEU A 46 -3.01 10.87 -8.47
C LEU A 46 -1.98 10.41 -9.49
N THR A 47 -2.27 9.30 -10.18
CA THR A 47 -1.43 8.80 -11.27
C THR A 47 -1.77 9.47 -12.60
N ARG A 48 -0.82 9.52 -13.53
CA ARG A 48 -1.05 9.98 -14.91
C ARG A 48 -1.57 8.87 -15.82
N GLN A 49 -1.21 7.63 -15.54
CA GLN A 49 -1.65 6.47 -16.32
C GLN A 49 -3.04 6.00 -15.91
N ASN A 50 -3.71 5.37 -16.85
CA ASN A 50 -4.98 4.69 -16.56
C ASN A 50 -4.73 3.49 -15.65
N LEU A 51 -5.56 3.35 -14.61
CA LEU A 51 -5.57 2.21 -13.71
C LEU A 51 -6.90 1.47 -13.84
N PRO A 52 -6.90 0.13 -13.71
CA PRO A 52 -8.14 -0.63 -13.64
C PRO A 52 -8.98 -0.20 -12.43
N THR A 53 -10.27 0.03 -12.64
CA THR A 53 -11.22 0.20 -11.54
C THR A 53 -11.52 -1.16 -10.94
N LEU A 54 -11.29 -1.33 -9.64
CA LEU A 54 -11.47 -2.59 -8.95
C LEU A 54 -12.97 -2.92 -8.78
N ASP A 55 -13.30 -4.18 -9.05
CA ASP A 55 -14.65 -4.70 -8.83
C ASP A 55 -14.93 -4.86 -7.33
N ARG A 56 -15.77 -4.00 -6.78
CA ARG A 56 -16.11 -3.99 -5.35
C ARG A 56 -17.10 -5.08 -4.94
N SER A 57 -17.53 -5.93 -5.85
CA SER A 57 -18.19 -7.19 -5.50
C SER A 57 -17.20 -8.28 -5.08
N ARG A 58 -15.93 -8.15 -5.48
CA ARG A 58 -14.82 -9.06 -5.16
C ARG A 58 -13.91 -8.53 -4.06
N TYR A 59 -13.79 -7.21 -3.97
CA TYR A 59 -12.91 -6.51 -3.04
C TYR A 59 -13.71 -5.64 -2.08
N ALA A 60 -13.14 -5.34 -0.93
CA ALA A 60 -13.79 -4.50 0.06
C ALA A 60 -14.16 -3.12 -0.48
N SER A 61 -15.18 -2.51 0.13
CA SER A 61 -15.65 -1.17 -0.23
C SER A 61 -14.56 -0.12 -0.15
N ALA A 62 -14.50 0.76 -1.15
CA ALA A 62 -13.59 1.90 -1.17
C ALA A 62 -13.85 2.93 -0.06
N ALA A 63 -14.98 2.86 0.64
CA ALA A 63 -15.26 3.71 1.81
C ALA A 63 -14.18 3.59 2.90
N GLY A 64 -13.41 2.49 2.90
CA GLY A 64 -12.23 2.33 3.75
C GLY A 64 -11.14 3.38 3.54
N THR A 65 -11.11 4.05 2.39
CA THR A 65 -10.20 5.18 2.10
C THR A 65 -10.31 6.29 3.13
N ALA A 66 -11.51 6.59 3.61
CA ALA A 66 -11.74 7.61 4.63
C ALA A 66 -11.08 7.29 5.98
N ARG A 67 -10.69 6.04 6.20
CA ARG A 67 -9.98 5.56 7.40
C ARG A 67 -8.47 5.46 7.20
N GLY A 68 -7.96 5.83 6.03
CA GLY A 68 -6.54 5.91 5.69
C GLY A 68 -5.88 4.60 5.30
N ALA A 69 -6.31 3.47 5.86
CA ALA A 69 -5.95 2.13 5.41
C ALA A 69 -7.07 1.15 5.72
N TYR A 70 -7.21 0.12 4.91
CA TYR A 70 -8.22 -0.92 5.11
C TYR A 70 -7.82 -2.23 4.44
N VAL A 71 -8.35 -3.33 4.93
CA VAL A 71 -8.17 -4.64 4.30
C VAL A 71 -8.97 -4.65 2.99
N LEU A 72 -8.26 -4.59 1.87
CA LEU A 72 -8.85 -4.60 0.53
C LEU A 72 -9.22 -6.01 0.08
N SER A 73 -8.32 -6.97 0.36
CA SER A 73 -8.51 -8.38 0.03
C SER A 73 -7.96 -9.25 1.16
N GLU A 74 -8.82 -10.09 1.70
CA GLU A 74 -8.44 -11.00 2.79
C GLU A 74 -7.69 -12.22 2.25
N ALA A 75 -6.96 -12.87 3.12
CA ALA A 75 -6.31 -14.13 2.81
C ALA A 75 -7.32 -15.25 2.64
N ALA A 76 -7.26 -16.00 1.57
CA ALA A 76 -8.08 -17.17 1.37
C ALA A 76 -7.63 -18.31 2.29
N GLY A 77 -8.58 -19.03 2.90
CA GLY A 77 -8.30 -20.27 3.64
C GLY A 77 -7.77 -20.09 5.07
N GLY A 78 -7.91 -18.90 5.67
CA GLY A 78 -7.59 -18.69 7.09
C GLY A 78 -6.76 -17.43 7.36
N ALA A 79 -6.20 -17.34 8.56
CA ALA A 79 -5.41 -16.17 8.96
C ALA A 79 -4.23 -15.92 8.01
N PRO A 80 -3.91 -14.65 7.70
CA PRO A 80 -2.81 -14.32 6.82
C PRO A 80 -1.46 -14.71 7.43
N GLN A 81 -0.54 -15.14 6.58
CA GLN A 81 0.85 -15.41 6.92
C GLN A 81 1.73 -14.20 6.61
N VAL A 82 1.32 -13.39 5.64
CA VAL A 82 2.00 -12.17 5.21
C VAL A 82 0.99 -11.09 4.85
N ILE A 83 1.35 -9.83 5.09
CA ILE A 83 0.54 -8.66 4.71
C ILE A 83 1.28 -7.89 3.61
N LEU A 84 0.59 -7.68 2.49
CA LEU A 84 1.04 -6.82 1.40
C LEU A 84 0.34 -5.47 1.53
N ILE A 85 1.11 -4.40 1.67
CA ILE A 85 0.58 -3.04 1.86
C ILE A 85 0.88 -2.23 0.60
N GLY A 86 -0.15 -1.88 -0.14
CA GLY A 86 -0.01 -1.05 -1.34
C GLY A 86 -0.62 0.33 -1.15
N THR A 87 -0.12 1.31 -1.90
CA THR A 87 -0.72 2.64 -2.00
C THR A 87 -0.73 3.09 -3.46
N GLY A 88 -1.76 3.81 -3.87
CA GLY A 88 -1.88 4.25 -5.26
C GLY A 88 -1.87 3.09 -6.27
N SER A 89 -1.20 3.28 -7.39
CA SER A 89 -1.10 2.28 -8.47
C SER A 89 -0.53 0.93 -8.02
N GLU A 90 0.28 0.89 -6.98
CA GLU A 90 0.95 -0.32 -6.51
C GLU A 90 0.01 -1.29 -5.78
N VAL A 91 -1.20 -0.86 -5.40
CA VAL A 91 -2.24 -1.75 -4.89
C VAL A 91 -2.57 -2.86 -5.90
N GLY A 92 -2.62 -2.53 -7.20
CA GLY A 92 -2.81 -3.53 -8.25
C GLY A 92 -1.70 -4.59 -8.30
N VAL A 93 -0.46 -4.17 -8.06
CA VAL A 93 0.71 -5.08 -7.97
C VAL A 93 0.58 -6.02 -6.76
N CYS A 94 0.12 -5.50 -5.62
CA CYS A 94 -0.13 -6.31 -4.42
C CYS A 94 -1.22 -7.37 -4.66
N LEU A 95 -2.31 -7.02 -5.35
CA LEU A 95 -3.39 -7.97 -5.69
C LEU A 95 -2.90 -9.08 -6.64
N GLU A 96 -2.06 -8.73 -7.62
CA GLU A 96 -1.45 -9.73 -8.50
C GLU A 96 -0.49 -10.65 -7.72
N ALA A 97 0.33 -10.09 -6.84
CA ALA A 97 1.21 -10.86 -5.97
C ALA A 97 0.43 -11.78 -5.02
N GLN A 98 -0.70 -11.33 -4.45
CA GLN A 98 -1.58 -12.16 -3.63
C GLN A 98 -2.06 -13.40 -4.38
N ASN A 99 -2.49 -13.24 -5.65
CA ASN A 99 -2.96 -14.37 -6.46
C ASN A 99 -1.83 -15.39 -6.72
N ARG A 100 -0.59 -14.92 -6.96
CA ARG A 100 0.57 -15.80 -7.18
C ARG A 100 0.98 -16.52 -5.90
N LEU A 101 1.02 -15.82 -4.76
CA LEU A 101 1.29 -16.40 -3.45
C LEU A 101 0.26 -17.47 -3.08
N ALA A 102 -1.02 -17.23 -3.39
CA ALA A 102 -2.09 -18.20 -3.17
C ALA A 102 -1.88 -19.48 -3.99
N ALA A 103 -1.38 -19.40 -5.23
CA ALA A 103 -1.04 -20.55 -6.06
C ALA A 103 0.13 -21.36 -5.45
N GLU A 104 0.99 -20.74 -4.66
CA GLU A 104 2.08 -21.38 -3.91
C GLU A 104 1.66 -21.82 -2.48
N GLY A 105 0.36 -21.71 -2.14
CA GLY A 105 -0.17 -22.09 -0.83
C GLY A 105 0.12 -21.07 0.29
N VAL A 106 0.56 -19.87 -0.05
CA VAL A 106 0.83 -18.79 0.92
C VAL A 106 -0.39 -17.89 1.05
N ARG A 107 -0.87 -17.73 2.28
CA ARG A 107 -2.01 -16.88 2.62
C ARG A 107 -1.57 -15.44 2.83
N ALA A 108 -1.84 -14.58 1.85
CA ALA A 108 -1.52 -13.16 1.89
C ALA A 108 -2.78 -12.31 2.03
N ARG A 109 -2.75 -11.31 2.92
CA ARG A 109 -3.73 -10.22 3.00
C ARG A 109 -3.21 -9.04 2.19
N VAL A 110 -4.09 -8.35 1.46
CA VAL A 110 -3.76 -7.07 0.81
C VAL A 110 -4.45 -5.94 1.56
N VAL A 111 -3.67 -4.96 1.95
CA VAL A 111 -4.12 -3.70 2.56
C VAL A 111 -3.90 -2.58 1.56
N SER A 112 -4.95 -1.82 1.25
CA SER A 112 -4.81 -0.51 0.62
C SER A 112 -4.57 0.53 1.71
N MET A 113 -3.48 1.31 1.59
CA MET A 113 -3.10 2.34 2.56
C MET A 113 -2.98 3.71 1.85
N PRO A 114 -4.09 4.33 1.46
CA PRO A 114 -4.08 5.61 0.76
C PRO A 114 -3.58 6.79 1.62
N SER A 115 -3.72 6.76 2.95
CA SER A 115 -3.29 7.87 3.81
C SER A 115 -2.79 7.38 5.16
N TRP A 116 -1.56 7.76 5.50
CA TRP A 116 -0.98 7.46 6.81
C TRP A 116 -1.65 8.27 7.92
N GLU A 117 -1.89 9.55 7.69
CA GLU A 117 -2.42 10.49 8.68
C GLU A 117 -3.84 10.08 9.09
N LEU A 118 -4.70 9.73 8.13
CA LEU A 118 -6.04 9.24 8.40
C LEU A 118 -6.03 7.88 9.12
N PHE A 119 -5.08 7.00 8.81
CA PHE A 119 -4.94 5.71 9.48
C PHE A 119 -4.46 5.87 10.93
N GLU A 120 -3.48 6.73 11.16
CA GLU A 120 -2.97 7.02 12.51
C GLU A 120 -4.03 7.65 13.43
N ALA A 121 -4.97 8.40 12.85
CA ALA A 121 -6.09 8.96 13.59
C ALA A 121 -7.15 7.93 14.03
N GLN A 122 -7.07 6.68 13.55
CA GLN A 122 -7.99 5.63 13.96
C GLN A 122 -7.63 5.08 15.34
N GLU A 123 -8.65 4.51 16.01
CA GLU A 123 -8.45 3.80 17.26
C GLU A 123 -7.50 2.60 17.07
N GLN A 124 -6.74 2.26 18.14
CA GLN A 124 -5.77 1.18 18.09
C GLN A 124 -6.39 -0.14 17.65
N ALA A 125 -7.58 -0.49 18.16
CA ALA A 125 -8.28 -1.71 17.79
C ALA A 125 -8.56 -1.83 16.27
N TYR A 126 -8.86 -0.70 15.60
CA TYR A 126 -9.01 -0.69 14.15
C TYR A 126 -7.67 -0.91 13.45
N ARG A 127 -6.63 -0.19 13.88
CA ARG A 127 -5.30 -0.31 13.30
C ARG A 127 -4.77 -1.73 13.43
N ASP A 128 -4.96 -2.35 14.58
CA ASP A 128 -4.57 -3.75 14.83
C ASP A 128 -5.42 -4.73 14.00
N GLY A 129 -6.69 -4.44 13.74
CA GLY A 129 -7.52 -5.24 12.85
C GLY A 129 -7.03 -5.21 11.40
N VAL A 130 -6.53 -4.06 10.92
CA VAL A 130 -5.96 -3.92 9.57
C VAL A 130 -4.54 -4.51 9.48
N LEU A 131 -3.68 -4.17 10.45
CA LEU A 131 -2.28 -4.61 10.55
C LEU A 131 -2.02 -5.33 11.87
N PRO A 132 -2.52 -6.58 12.04
CA PRO A 132 -2.39 -7.34 13.27
C PRO A 132 -0.93 -7.44 13.73
N PRO A 133 -0.62 -7.10 15.00
CA PRO A 133 0.76 -7.08 15.51
C PRO A 133 1.46 -8.44 15.45
N GLU A 134 0.71 -9.52 15.51
CA GLU A 134 1.19 -10.89 15.43
C GLU A 134 1.64 -11.29 14.01
N ILE A 135 1.13 -10.62 12.97
CA ILE A 135 1.56 -10.87 11.58
C ILE A 135 2.73 -9.95 11.25
N ARG A 136 3.92 -10.44 11.54
CA ARG A 136 5.17 -9.68 11.34
C ARG A 136 5.70 -9.66 9.90
N PRO A 137 5.54 -10.74 9.10
CA PRO A 137 5.91 -10.67 7.68
C PRO A 137 5.03 -9.64 6.96
N ARG A 138 5.64 -8.52 6.53
CA ARG A 138 4.96 -7.43 5.83
C ARG A 138 5.81 -6.91 4.70
N VAL A 139 5.16 -6.61 3.57
CA VAL A 139 5.80 -5.99 2.41
C VAL A 139 5.02 -4.73 2.06
N ALA A 140 5.69 -3.58 2.05
CA ALA A 140 5.11 -2.34 1.53
C ALA A 140 5.57 -2.11 0.09
N VAL A 141 4.66 -1.59 -0.74
CA VAL A 141 4.90 -1.35 -2.16
C VAL A 141 4.46 0.07 -2.51
N GLU A 142 5.39 0.90 -2.90
CA GLU A 142 5.15 2.30 -3.30
C GLU A 142 6.18 2.77 -4.32
N ALA A 143 5.73 3.46 -5.37
CA ALA A 143 6.61 4.14 -6.32
C ALA A 143 7.19 5.42 -5.68
N GLY A 144 8.00 5.24 -4.64
CA GLY A 144 8.63 6.27 -3.84
C GLY A 144 9.76 5.70 -3.00
N VAL A 145 10.28 6.48 -2.06
CA VAL A 145 11.35 6.07 -1.12
C VAL A 145 10.78 5.32 0.09
N GLU A 146 11.62 4.49 0.71
CA GLU A 146 11.24 3.69 1.90
C GLU A 146 10.95 4.52 3.14
N GLN A 147 11.41 5.77 3.20
CA GLN A 147 11.33 6.61 4.39
C GLN A 147 9.92 6.65 4.99
N GLY A 148 9.81 6.28 6.27
CA GLY A 148 8.58 6.25 7.05
C GLY A 148 7.84 4.90 7.02
N TRP A 149 8.10 4.04 6.06
CA TRP A 149 7.41 2.74 5.94
C TRP A 149 7.75 1.76 7.07
N SER A 150 8.93 1.89 7.69
CA SER A 150 9.36 1.04 8.82
C SER A 150 8.34 1.03 9.97
N LYS A 151 7.56 2.11 10.15
CA LYS A 151 6.48 2.19 11.13
C LYS A 151 5.39 1.11 10.93
N TYR A 152 5.11 0.75 9.66
CA TYR A 152 4.05 -0.18 9.28
C TYR A 152 4.55 -1.60 9.03
N ILE A 153 5.75 -1.71 8.47
CA ILE A 153 6.34 -3.00 8.12
C ILE A 153 7.24 -3.57 9.22
N GLY A 154 7.65 -2.74 10.20
CA GLY A 154 8.57 -3.14 11.26
C GLY A 154 10.01 -3.32 10.78
N CYS A 155 10.90 -3.70 11.69
CA CYS A 155 12.34 -3.83 11.40
C CYS A 155 12.71 -5.04 10.51
N ARG A 156 11.81 -5.98 10.32
CA ARG A 156 11.99 -7.19 9.47
C ARG A 156 11.12 -7.17 8.22
N GLY A 157 10.30 -6.15 8.05
CA GLY A 157 9.51 -5.96 6.85
C GLY A 157 10.37 -5.71 5.62
N ARG A 158 9.76 -5.76 4.47
CA ARG A 158 10.38 -5.53 3.17
C ARG A 158 9.70 -4.36 2.46
N PHE A 159 10.47 -3.63 1.70
CA PHE A 159 9.98 -2.51 0.92
C PHE A 159 10.31 -2.69 -0.57
N VAL A 160 9.30 -2.56 -1.41
CA VAL A 160 9.44 -2.55 -2.87
C VAL A 160 9.14 -1.14 -3.36
N GLY A 161 10.17 -0.42 -3.73
CA GLY A 161 10.09 0.98 -4.13
C GLY A 161 11.32 1.45 -4.90
N LEU A 162 11.63 2.75 -4.84
CA LEU A 162 12.71 3.35 -5.58
C LEU A 162 13.80 3.87 -4.63
N GLY A 163 15.06 3.53 -4.96
CA GLY A 163 16.24 4.00 -4.23
C GLY A 163 16.92 5.23 -4.85
N GLY A 164 16.36 5.80 -5.91
CA GLY A 164 16.90 6.95 -6.62
C GLY A 164 15.89 7.57 -7.56
N PHE A 165 16.32 8.53 -8.39
CA PHE A 165 15.44 9.21 -9.34
C PHE A 165 14.69 8.23 -10.25
N GLY A 166 13.43 8.57 -10.56
CA GLY A 166 12.65 7.92 -11.60
C GLY A 166 13.24 8.14 -13.00
N ALA A 167 12.54 7.65 -14.00
CA ALA A 167 12.93 7.77 -15.41
C ALA A 167 11.71 8.09 -16.29
N SER A 168 11.96 8.47 -17.54
CA SER A 168 10.91 8.69 -18.54
C SER A 168 10.91 7.55 -19.54
N ALA A 169 9.85 6.75 -19.52
CA ALA A 169 9.59 5.67 -20.47
C ALA A 169 8.11 5.26 -20.39
N PRO A 170 7.59 4.39 -21.25
CA PRO A 170 6.27 3.80 -21.08
C PRO A 170 6.11 3.12 -19.72
N PHE A 171 4.96 3.31 -19.06
CA PHE A 171 4.68 2.86 -17.71
C PHE A 171 5.10 1.41 -17.43
N GLY A 172 4.69 0.46 -18.29
CA GLY A 172 5.02 -0.95 -18.08
C GLY A 172 6.53 -1.27 -18.15
N GLN A 173 7.32 -0.45 -18.89
CA GLN A 173 8.78 -0.58 -18.91
C GLN A 173 9.39 -0.05 -17.60
N LEU A 174 8.87 1.09 -17.10
CA LEU A 174 9.33 1.66 -15.83
C LEU A 174 9.04 0.75 -14.65
N MET A 175 7.85 0.16 -14.58
CA MET A 175 7.51 -0.80 -13.51
C MET A 175 8.48 -1.98 -13.48
N LYS A 176 8.82 -2.53 -14.65
CA LYS A 176 9.82 -3.62 -14.77
C LYS A 176 11.23 -3.14 -14.41
N HIS A 177 11.63 -1.98 -14.92
CA HIS A 177 12.97 -1.42 -14.68
C HIS A 177 13.24 -1.18 -13.19
N PHE A 178 12.26 -0.65 -12.47
CA PHE A 178 12.37 -0.37 -11.04
C PHE A 178 11.97 -1.56 -10.14
N GLY A 179 11.58 -2.69 -10.71
CA GLY A 179 11.19 -3.86 -9.95
C GLY A 179 9.85 -3.70 -9.19
N LEU A 180 9.00 -2.73 -9.60
CA LEU A 180 7.64 -2.58 -9.07
C LEU A 180 6.71 -3.61 -9.73
N THR A 181 6.98 -4.88 -9.48
CA THR A 181 6.33 -6.02 -10.13
C THR A 181 5.83 -7.03 -9.11
N ALA A 182 4.80 -7.80 -9.49
CA ALA A 182 4.26 -8.85 -8.64
C ALA A 182 5.33 -9.92 -8.31
N ASP A 183 6.23 -10.24 -9.26
CA ASP A 183 7.33 -11.19 -9.01
C ASP A 183 8.25 -10.71 -7.88
N ARG A 184 8.61 -9.42 -7.88
CA ARG A 184 9.44 -8.85 -6.80
C ARG A 184 8.71 -8.87 -5.47
N VAL A 185 7.42 -8.52 -5.45
CA VAL A 185 6.62 -8.54 -4.22
C VAL A 185 6.50 -9.96 -3.67
N VAL A 186 6.30 -10.97 -4.52
CA VAL A 186 6.29 -12.39 -4.13
C VAL A 186 7.62 -12.78 -3.51
N ALA A 187 8.74 -12.46 -4.16
CA ALA A 187 10.07 -12.78 -3.64
C ALA A 187 10.30 -12.16 -2.24
N GLU A 188 9.98 -10.86 -2.09
CA GLU A 188 10.12 -10.17 -0.80
C GLU A 188 9.17 -10.73 0.28
N ALA A 189 7.98 -11.19 -0.11
CA ALA A 189 7.05 -11.82 0.82
C ALA A 189 7.57 -13.16 1.33
N LEU A 190 8.14 -13.98 0.44
CA LEU A 190 8.75 -15.25 0.80
C LEU A 190 9.98 -15.05 1.69
N ASP A 191 10.82 -14.07 1.39
CA ASP A 191 11.96 -13.70 2.24
C ASP A 191 11.53 -13.22 3.63
N ALA A 192 10.47 -12.41 3.72
CA ALA A 192 9.93 -11.96 5.00
C ALA A 192 9.37 -13.13 5.82
N LEU A 193 8.73 -14.10 5.16
CA LEU A 193 8.24 -15.32 5.80
C LEU A 193 9.38 -16.21 6.31
N ALA A 194 10.44 -16.38 5.53
CA ALA A 194 11.61 -17.14 5.95
C ALA A 194 12.28 -16.51 7.17
N ALA A 195 12.53 -15.19 7.13
CA ALA A 195 13.12 -14.44 8.24
C ALA A 195 12.29 -14.49 9.55
N ALA A 196 10.96 -14.69 9.44
CA ALA A 196 10.09 -14.81 10.60
C ALA A 196 10.11 -16.20 11.26
N ARG A 197 10.53 -17.25 10.51
CA ARG A 197 10.66 -18.63 11.05
C ARG A 197 11.94 -18.81 11.86
N ASP A 198 12.95 -18.01 11.56
CA ASP A 198 14.28 -18.10 12.21
C ASP A 198 14.34 -17.28 13.51
N SER A 199 13.20 -16.85 14.04
CA SER A 199 13.06 -15.99 15.23
C SER A 199 12.25 -16.65 16.34
#